data_33bb071c91ef211404ad537b864b6230
#
_entry.id   33bb071c91ef211404ad537b864b6230
#
_cell.length_a   1.000
_cell.length_b   1.000
_cell.length_c   1.000
_cell.angle_alpha   90.00
_cell.angle_beta   90.00
_cell.angle_gamma   90.00
#
_symmetry.space_group_name_H-M   'P 1'
#
loop_
_entity.id
_entity.type
_entity.pdbx_description
1 polymer ?
#
loop_
_entity_poly.entity_id
_entity_poly.type
_entity_poly.pdbx_seq_one_letter_code
_entity_poly.pdbx_strand_id
1 'polypeptide(L)'
;RVLFRSGVISNFEVTERMIRYFIGKSVGFHWFKKPRIAVCVPSKVTDVERRAVEQATKSAGAGQVFIIEEPVAAALGAGLDISRPCGSMVVDIGGGTTDVAVISLGGIVVSTSIKVAGDKFDDAIVRYMRKNHRINIGERTAENLKVILGTACADTPESKLTVKGGDMVSGLPTEIEVSSKEMYKAMSECVTAIVDAIFYVLEQTPPEL
;
A
#
# COMPACT_ATOMS: atom_id res chain seq x y z
N ARG A 1 -7.88 -13.82 -8.91
CA ARG A 1 -8.66 -13.83 -7.64
C ARG A 1 -7.86 -13.02 -6.63
N VAL A 2 -8.41 -11.91 -6.19
CA VAL A 2 -7.78 -11.00 -5.23
C VAL A 2 -7.83 -11.67 -3.86
N LEU A 3 -6.65 -11.96 -3.28
CA LEU A 3 -6.48 -12.57 -1.95
C LEU A 3 -6.76 -11.58 -0.82
N PHE A 4 -6.27 -10.36 -1.03
CA PHE A 4 -6.51 -9.22 -0.17
C PHE A 4 -7.20 -8.13 -0.98
N ARG A 5 -8.19 -7.49 -0.41
CA ARG A 5 -8.84 -6.32 -1.00
C ARG A 5 -8.77 -5.20 0.04
N SER A 6 -7.99 -4.17 -0.27
CA SER A 6 -7.80 -3.02 0.64
C SER A 6 -7.25 -3.43 2.03
N GLY A 7 -6.23 -4.30 2.06
CA GLY A 7 -5.60 -4.74 3.30
C GLY A 7 -6.38 -5.79 4.12
N VAL A 8 -7.53 -6.25 3.63
CA VAL A 8 -8.43 -7.17 4.37
C VAL A 8 -8.50 -8.54 3.70
N ILE A 9 -8.64 -9.60 4.51
CA ILE A 9 -8.82 -10.98 4.03
C ILE A 9 -10.14 -11.10 3.27
N SER A 10 -10.05 -11.38 1.97
CA SER A 10 -11.22 -11.65 1.12
C SER A 10 -11.55 -13.14 1.00
N ASN A 11 -10.58 -14.01 1.28
CA ASN A 11 -10.75 -15.46 1.25
C ASN A 11 -9.87 -16.11 2.33
N PHE A 12 -10.51 -16.57 3.41
CA PHE A 12 -9.84 -17.16 4.57
C PHE A 12 -8.95 -18.36 4.21
N GLU A 13 -9.47 -19.32 3.45
CA GLU A 13 -8.76 -20.57 3.14
C GLU A 13 -7.48 -20.31 2.32
N VAL A 14 -7.57 -19.44 1.34
CA VAL A 14 -6.43 -19.08 0.48
C VAL A 14 -5.39 -18.27 1.27
N THR A 15 -5.85 -17.38 2.16
CA THR A 15 -4.95 -16.61 3.05
C THR A 15 -4.24 -17.54 4.03
N GLU A 16 -4.94 -18.48 4.66
CA GLU A 16 -4.32 -19.48 5.54
C GLU A 16 -3.23 -20.27 4.81
N ARG A 17 -3.51 -20.75 3.59
CA ARG A 17 -2.53 -21.51 2.78
C ARG A 17 -1.31 -20.66 2.44
N MET A 18 -1.51 -19.39 2.11
CA MET A 18 -0.44 -18.44 1.82
C MET A 18 0.44 -18.22 3.06
N ILE A 19 -0.17 -17.93 4.22
CA ILE A 19 0.57 -17.74 5.48
C ILE A 19 1.35 -19.02 5.83
N ARG A 20 0.74 -20.18 5.71
CA ARG A 20 1.38 -21.47 5.95
C ARG A 20 2.59 -21.69 5.03
N TYR A 21 2.47 -21.32 3.77
CA TYR A 21 3.60 -21.38 2.83
C TYR A 21 4.76 -20.49 3.27
N PHE A 22 4.50 -19.24 3.67
CA PHE A 22 5.54 -18.32 4.12
C PHE A 22 6.17 -18.77 5.45
N ILE A 23 5.37 -19.25 6.39
CA ILE A 23 5.89 -19.84 7.64
C ILE A 23 6.86 -20.99 7.31
N GLY A 24 6.44 -21.93 6.45
CA GLY A 24 7.28 -23.04 6.03
C GLY A 24 8.58 -22.63 5.33
N LYS A 25 8.53 -21.55 4.54
CA LYS A 25 9.72 -21.00 3.86
C LYS A 25 10.67 -20.28 4.82
N SER A 26 10.15 -19.60 5.84
CA SER A 26 10.94 -18.75 6.74
C SER A 26 11.59 -19.54 7.89
N VAL A 27 10.85 -20.47 8.50
CA VAL A 27 11.32 -21.18 9.71
C VAL A 27 11.46 -22.70 9.50
N GLY A 28 11.06 -23.21 8.34
CA GLY A 28 10.98 -24.66 8.09
C GLY A 28 9.83 -25.31 8.85
N PHE A 29 9.58 -26.59 8.56
CA PHE A 29 8.59 -27.39 9.29
C PHE A 29 9.22 -28.00 10.54
N HIS A 30 9.09 -27.30 11.68
CA HIS A 30 9.49 -27.86 12.97
C HIS A 30 8.28 -28.47 13.68
N TRP A 31 8.22 -29.80 13.72
CA TRP A 31 7.13 -30.57 14.33
C TRP A 31 6.93 -30.26 15.82
N PHE A 32 8.00 -29.88 16.53
CA PHE A 32 7.97 -29.72 17.99
C PHE A 32 7.87 -28.29 18.52
N LYS A 33 8.13 -27.27 17.71
CA LYS A 33 8.03 -25.86 18.15
C LYS A 33 7.28 -25.03 17.13
N LYS A 34 6.06 -24.63 17.49
CA LYS A 34 5.27 -23.68 16.69
C LYS A 34 5.89 -22.29 16.81
N PRO A 35 6.08 -21.56 15.69
CA PRO A 35 6.69 -20.24 15.72
C PRO A 35 5.79 -19.19 16.38
N ARG A 36 6.42 -18.15 16.92
CA ARG A 36 5.76 -16.88 17.31
C ARG A 36 5.74 -15.98 16.07
N ILE A 37 4.55 -15.46 15.73
CA ILE A 37 4.35 -14.69 14.50
C ILE A 37 3.74 -13.35 14.83
N ALA A 38 4.36 -12.27 14.34
CA ALA A 38 3.77 -10.94 14.28
C ALA A 38 3.12 -10.75 12.91
N VAL A 39 1.90 -10.24 12.88
CA VAL A 39 1.15 -9.93 11.66
C VAL A 39 0.69 -8.48 11.74
N CYS A 40 0.99 -7.71 10.70
CA CYS A 40 0.54 -6.34 10.61
C CYS A 40 -0.88 -6.27 10.04
N VAL A 41 -1.64 -5.31 10.52
CA VAL A 41 -2.99 -4.99 10.03
C VAL A 41 -3.14 -3.47 9.90
N PRO A 42 -3.96 -2.97 8.95
CA PRO A 42 -4.25 -1.55 8.85
C PRO A 42 -4.81 -0.97 10.15
N SER A 43 -4.62 0.32 10.38
CA SER A 43 -5.02 0.98 11.65
C SER A 43 -6.54 1.00 11.90
N LYS A 44 -7.34 0.86 10.85
CA LYS A 44 -8.83 0.91 10.92
C LYS A 44 -9.50 -0.41 10.56
N VAL A 45 -8.90 -1.55 10.94
CA VAL A 45 -9.56 -2.84 10.81
C VAL A 45 -10.63 -3.03 11.90
N THR A 46 -11.71 -3.69 11.53
CA THR A 46 -12.75 -4.10 12.47
C THR A 46 -12.26 -5.24 13.38
N ASP A 47 -12.89 -5.40 14.54
CA ASP A 47 -12.58 -6.53 15.45
C ASP A 47 -12.79 -7.90 14.80
N VAL A 48 -13.76 -7.99 13.88
CA VAL A 48 -14.03 -9.23 13.12
C VAL A 48 -12.87 -9.55 12.19
N GLU A 49 -12.39 -8.57 11.46
CA GLU A 49 -11.23 -8.71 10.56
C GLU A 49 -9.96 -9.03 11.34
N ARG A 50 -9.71 -8.34 12.45
CA ARG A 50 -8.58 -8.62 13.36
C ARG A 50 -8.59 -10.07 13.85
N ARG A 51 -9.75 -10.56 14.29
CA ARG A 51 -9.92 -11.97 14.71
C ARG A 51 -9.73 -12.94 13.56
N ALA A 52 -10.20 -12.61 12.35
CA ALA A 52 -10.03 -13.45 11.18
C ALA A 52 -8.54 -13.61 10.81
N VAL A 53 -7.74 -12.53 10.87
CA VAL A 53 -6.28 -12.57 10.66
C VAL A 53 -5.61 -13.43 11.71
N GLU A 54 -5.93 -13.24 12.99
CA GLU A 54 -5.39 -14.03 14.09
C GLU A 54 -5.69 -15.51 13.93
N GLN A 55 -6.95 -15.85 13.61
CA GLN A 55 -7.39 -17.23 13.43
C GLN A 55 -6.72 -17.88 12.18
N ALA A 56 -6.66 -17.17 11.05
CA ALA A 56 -5.98 -17.66 9.86
C ALA A 56 -4.50 -17.96 10.14
N THR A 57 -3.82 -17.09 10.89
CA THR A 57 -2.42 -17.25 11.25
C THR A 57 -2.21 -18.43 12.22
N LYS A 58 -3.09 -18.59 13.21
CA LYS A 58 -3.08 -19.76 14.11
C LYS A 58 -3.31 -21.06 13.34
N SER A 59 -4.31 -21.10 12.45
CA SER A 59 -4.62 -22.28 11.61
C SER A 59 -3.48 -22.61 10.64
N ALA A 60 -2.74 -21.60 10.20
CA ALA A 60 -1.56 -21.78 9.35
C ALA A 60 -0.36 -22.42 10.08
N GLY A 61 -0.40 -22.56 11.42
CA GLY A 61 0.62 -23.24 12.21
C GLY A 61 1.37 -22.37 13.21
N ALA A 62 0.95 -21.11 13.43
CA ALA A 62 1.52 -20.25 14.47
C ALA A 62 1.23 -20.82 15.87
N GLY A 63 2.22 -20.75 16.77
CA GLY A 63 2.04 -21.06 18.18
C GLY A 63 1.48 -19.88 18.97
N GLN A 64 1.97 -18.68 18.68
CA GLN A 64 1.52 -17.44 19.25
C GLN A 64 1.44 -16.38 18.14
N VAL A 65 0.38 -15.58 18.13
CA VAL A 65 0.16 -14.51 17.15
C VAL A 65 0.11 -13.19 17.86
N PHE A 66 0.86 -12.22 17.36
CA PHE A 66 0.85 -10.82 17.76
C PHE A 66 0.31 -9.99 16.62
N ILE A 67 -0.75 -9.26 16.86
CA ILE A 67 -1.30 -8.31 15.89
C ILE A 67 -0.67 -6.94 16.17
N ILE A 68 -0.07 -6.36 15.15
CA ILE A 68 0.59 -5.04 15.19
C ILE A 68 -0.10 -4.16 14.15
N GLU A 69 -0.35 -2.92 14.48
CA GLU A 69 -0.89 -1.95 13.49
C GLU A 69 0.21 -1.52 12.53
N GLU A 70 -0.10 -1.49 11.23
CA GLU A 70 0.86 -1.21 10.14
C GLU A 70 1.68 0.08 10.39
N PRO A 71 1.08 1.24 10.79
CA PRO A 71 1.86 2.44 11.05
C PRO A 71 2.88 2.31 12.19
N VAL A 72 2.56 1.50 13.22
CA VAL A 72 3.49 1.24 14.33
C VAL A 72 4.67 0.40 13.83
N ALA A 73 4.39 -0.62 13.04
CA ALA A 73 5.45 -1.44 12.44
C ALA A 73 6.32 -0.63 11.48
N ALA A 74 5.71 0.25 10.66
CA ALA A 74 6.42 1.15 9.76
C ALA A 74 7.32 2.14 10.51
N ALA A 75 6.83 2.73 11.61
CA ALA A 75 7.62 3.62 12.46
C ALA A 75 8.86 2.92 13.03
N LEU A 76 8.68 1.71 13.57
CA LEU A 76 9.77 0.90 14.10
C LEU A 76 10.77 0.52 12.99
N GLY A 77 10.28 0.14 11.81
CA GLY A 77 11.10 -0.20 10.66
C GLY A 77 11.91 0.99 10.12
N ALA A 78 11.37 2.20 10.22
CA ALA A 78 12.05 3.45 9.89
C ALA A 78 13.04 3.91 10.98
N GLY A 79 13.12 3.21 12.11
CA GLY A 79 14.00 3.55 13.22
C GLY A 79 13.53 4.75 14.05
N LEU A 80 12.23 5.08 14.00
CA LEU A 80 11.68 6.15 14.83
C LEU A 80 11.59 5.70 16.30
N ASP A 81 12.03 6.56 17.20
CA ASP A 81 11.85 6.35 18.64
C ASP A 81 10.45 6.79 19.07
N ILE A 82 9.50 5.88 18.93
CA ILE A 82 8.09 6.12 19.26
C ILE A 82 7.79 6.11 20.76
N SER A 83 8.78 5.79 21.62
CA SER A 83 8.61 5.76 23.08
C SER A 83 8.58 7.15 23.72
N ARG A 84 9.00 8.18 22.99
CA ARG A 84 9.06 9.55 23.49
C ARG A 84 7.67 10.20 23.55
N PRO A 85 7.49 11.16 24.47
CA PRO A 85 6.26 11.97 24.56
C PRO A 85 6.26 13.10 23.51
N CYS A 86 6.50 12.76 22.25
CA CYS A 86 6.42 13.66 21.11
C CYS A 86 5.72 12.95 19.95
N GLY A 87 4.98 13.70 19.13
CA GLY A 87 4.30 13.15 17.96
C GLY A 87 5.28 12.79 16.86
N SER A 88 5.22 11.55 16.39
CA SER A 88 5.89 11.11 15.17
C SER A 88 4.84 10.74 14.14
N MET A 89 4.83 11.43 12.99
CA MET A 89 3.91 11.08 11.90
C MET A 89 4.53 10.05 10.97
N VAL A 90 3.73 9.05 10.62
CA VAL A 90 4.05 8.04 9.63
C VAL A 90 3.01 8.04 8.53
N VAL A 91 3.45 7.99 7.30
CA VAL A 91 2.61 7.82 6.10
C VAL A 91 3.07 6.54 5.41
N ASP A 92 2.26 5.49 5.51
CA ASP A 92 2.52 4.20 4.89
C ASP A 92 1.66 4.06 3.64
N ILE A 93 2.31 4.08 2.46
CA ILE A 93 1.65 4.00 1.17
C ILE A 93 1.89 2.61 0.58
N GLY A 94 0.90 1.74 0.73
CA GLY A 94 0.94 0.37 0.22
C GLY A 94 0.44 0.24 -1.23
N GLY A 95 0.00 -0.96 -1.59
CA GLY A 95 -0.66 -1.21 -2.89
C GLY A 95 -2.12 -0.76 -2.89
N GLY A 96 -2.90 -1.16 -1.87
CA GLY A 96 -4.35 -0.93 -1.79
C GLY A 96 -4.79 0.19 -0.86
N THR A 97 -4.01 0.51 0.18
CA THR A 97 -4.33 1.50 1.22
C THR A 97 -3.14 2.42 1.48
N THR A 98 -3.46 3.64 1.90
CA THR A 98 -2.50 4.54 2.53
C THR A 98 -2.97 4.78 3.96
N ASP A 99 -2.10 4.47 4.91
CA ASP A 99 -2.30 4.65 6.35
C ASP A 99 -1.47 5.82 6.83
N VAL A 100 -2.13 6.81 7.44
CA VAL A 100 -1.49 7.99 8.03
C VAL A 100 -1.76 7.96 9.53
N ALA A 101 -0.72 8.04 10.35
CA ALA A 101 -0.87 8.03 11.80
C ALA A 101 0.14 8.93 12.50
N VAL A 102 -0.27 9.55 13.60
CA VAL A 102 0.60 10.16 14.60
C VAL A 102 0.73 9.21 15.78
N ILE A 103 1.97 8.93 16.16
CA ILE A 103 2.33 7.97 17.19
C ILE A 103 3.08 8.73 18.30
N SER A 104 2.74 8.46 19.55
CA SER A 104 3.42 8.99 20.73
C SER A 104 3.35 7.96 21.86
N LEU A 105 4.39 7.87 22.68
CA LEU A 105 4.46 6.92 23.81
C LEU A 105 4.13 5.47 23.44
N GLY A 106 4.53 5.05 22.24
CA GLY A 106 4.33 3.69 21.73
C GLY A 106 2.92 3.37 21.25
N GLY A 107 2.00 4.36 21.24
CA GLY A 107 0.61 4.19 20.81
C GLY A 107 0.20 5.15 19.70
N ILE A 108 -0.81 4.76 18.93
CA ILE A 108 -1.43 5.64 17.91
C ILE A 108 -2.32 6.67 18.63
N VAL A 109 -2.05 7.95 18.38
CA VAL A 109 -2.85 9.07 18.91
C VAL A 109 -4.01 9.40 17.96
N VAL A 110 -3.67 9.59 16.68
CA VAL A 110 -4.63 9.85 15.60
C VAL A 110 -4.21 9.03 14.39
N SER A 111 -5.18 8.48 13.68
CA SER A 111 -4.90 7.81 12.40
C SER A 111 -6.05 7.94 11.42
N THR A 112 -5.72 7.80 10.15
CA THR A 112 -6.70 7.60 9.08
C THR A 112 -6.16 6.59 8.07
N SER A 113 -7.08 5.90 7.39
CA SER A 113 -6.76 4.97 6.32
C SER A 113 -7.63 5.28 5.11
N ILE A 114 -7.01 5.47 3.95
CA ILE A 114 -7.70 5.74 2.70
C ILE A 114 -7.41 4.65 1.66
N LYS A 115 -8.37 4.38 0.78
CA LYS A 115 -8.24 3.39 -0.31
C LYS A 115 -7.66 4.00 -1.58
N VAL A 116 -6.62 4.83 -1.41
CA VAL A 116 -5.84 5.45 -2.50
C VAL A 116 -4.38 5.13 -2.24
N ALA A 117 -3.79 4.30 -3.09
CA ALA A 117 -2.41 3.83 -2.98
C ALA A 117 -1.92 3.33 -4.35
N GLY A 118 -0.90 2.49 -4.41
CA GLY A 118 -0.23 2.04 -5.64
C GLY A 118 -1.17 1.59 -6.77
N ASP A 119 -2.17 0.78 -6.44
CA ASP A 119 -3.16 0.28 -7.43
C ASP A 119 -3.98 1.41 -8.05
N LYS A 120 -4.31 2.45 -7.27
CA LYS A 120 -5.05 3.61 -7.78
C LYS A 120 -4.21 4.50 -8.67
N PHE A 121 -2.91 4.60 -8.40
CA PHE A 121 -1.98 5.27 -9.30
C PHE A 121 -1.90 4.53 -10.65
N ASP A 122 -1.82 3.18 -10.64
CA ASP A 122 -1.78 2.38 -11.85
C ASP A 122 -3.09 2.53 -12.66
N ASP A 123 -4.24 2.47 -12.00
CA ASP A 123 -5.55 2.74 -12.59
C ASP A 123 -5.63 4.14 -13.23
N ALA A 124 -5.07 5.15 -12.57
CA ALA A 124 -5.06 6.52 -13.06
C ALA A 124 -4.20 6.67 -14.33
N ILE A 125 -3.02 6.02 -14.33
CA ILE A 125 -2.14 5.97 -15.50
C ILE A 125 -2.83 5.26 -16.67
N VAL A 126 -3.46 4.09 -16.45
CA VAL A 126 -4.21 3.38 -17.52
C VAL A 126 -5.31 4.28 -18.09
N ARG A 127 -6.07 4.98 -17.25
CA ARG A 127 -7.12 5.92 -17.71
C ARG A 127 -6.53 7.08 -18.50
N TYR A 128 -5.40 7.64 -18.04
CA TYR A 128 -4.70 8.73 -18.74
C TYR A 128 -4.26 8.31 -20.13
N MET A 129 -3.63 7.13 -20.27
CA MET A 129 -3.16 6.59 -21.53
C MET A 129 -4.30 6.36 -22.53
N ARG A 130 -5.42 5.83 -22.05
CA ARG A 130 -6.64 5.66 -22.88
C ARG A 130 -7.20 7.00 -23.37
N LYS A 131 -7.30 7.97 -22.44
CA LYS A 131 -7.94 9.27 -22.74
C LYS A 131 -7.09 10.16 -23.65
N ASN A 132 -5.79 10.24 -23.40
CA ASN A 132 -4.91 11.22 -24.04
C ASN A 132 -4.16 10.65 -25.24
N HIS A 133 -3.83 9.37 -25.22
CA HIS A 133 -3.07 8.71 -26.28
C HIS A 133 -3.86 7.69 -27.08
N ARG A 134 -5.09 7.36 -26.66
CA ARG A 134 -5.93 6.30 -27.26
C ARG A 134 -5.24 4.93 -27.31
N ILE A 135 -4.37 4.68 -26.34
CA ILE A 135 -3.63 3.42 -26.22
C ILE A 135 -4.09 2.64 -25.00
N ASN A 136 -4.27 1.34 -25.15
CA ASN A 136 -4.57 0.44 -24.06
C ASN A 136 -3.29 -0.23 -23.60
N ILE A 137 -2.93 -0.01 -22.33
CA ILE A 137 -1.79 -0.63 -21.65
C ILE A 137 -2.27 -1.57 -20.54
N GLY A 138 -1.47 -2.61 -20.23
CA GLY A 138 -1.72 -3.50 -19.11
C GLY A 138 -1.27 -2.92 -17.76
N GLU A 139 -1.76 -3.50 -16.66
CA GLU A 139 -1.41 -3.10 -15.28
C GLU A 139 0.10 -3.06 -15.05
N ARG A 140 0.82 -4.11 -15.48
CA ARG A 140 2.28 -4.16 -15.35
C ARG A 140 3.00 -3.02 -16.07
N THR A 141 2.48 -2.58 -17.22
CA THR A 141 3.05 -1.44 -17.96
C THR A 141 2.77 -0.14 -17.22
N ALA A 142 1.58 0.01 -16.64
CA ALA A 142 1.23 1.16 -15.83
C ALA A 142 2.10 1.25 -14.55
N GLU A 143 2.32 0.12 -13.87
CA GLU A 143 3.22 0.05 -12.73
C GLU A 143 4.67 0.43 -13.11
N ASN A 144 5.17 -0.06 -14.24
CA ASN A 144 6.49 0.34 -14.72
C ASN A 144 6.57 1.85 -15.03
N LEU A 145 5.54 2.44 -15.63
CA LEU A 145 5.48 3.89 -15.87
C LEU A 145 5.48 4.67 -14.56
N LYS A 146 4.71 4.22 -13.56
CA LYS A 146 4.70 4.80 -12.22
C LYS A 146 6.09 4.77 -11.58
N VAL A 147 6.78 3.65 -11.62
CA VAL A 147 8.10 3.48 -10.99
C VAL A 147 9.19 4.29 -11.69
N ILE A 148 9.17 4.35 -13.03
CA ILE A 148 10.26 4.95 -13.82
C ILE A 148 10.03 6.45 -14.01
N LEU A 149 8.81 6.87 -14.33
CA LEU A 149 8.47 8.25 -14.70
C LEU A 149 7.61 8.98 -13.65
N GLY A 150 7.08 8.24 -12.66
CA GLY A 150 6.19 8.83 -11.66
C GLY A 150 6.89 9.90 -10.83
N THR A 151 6.23 11.03 -10.68
CA THR A 151 6.67 12.13 -9.81
C THR A 151 5.45 12.81 -9.18
N ALA A 152 5.62 13.26 -7.94
CA ALA A 152 4.65 14.10 -7.23
C ALA A 152 5.02 15.59 -7.28
N CYS A 153 6.15 15.95 -7.88
CA CYS A 153 6.63 17.33 -7.99
C CYS A 153 6.62 17.81 -9.45
N ALA A 154 6.00 18.97 -9.69
CA ALA A 154 5.89 19.55 -11.03
C ALA A 154 7.26 19.99 -11.62
N ASP A 155 8.20 20.37 -10.74
CA ASP A 155 9.51 20.91 -11.13
C ASP A 155 10.58 19.82 -11.35
N THR A 156 10.19 18.54 -11.31
CA THR A 156 11.11 17.43 -11.60
C THR A 156 11.59 17.50 -13.04
N PRO A 157 12.91 17.33 -13.31
CA PRO A 157 13.44 17.27 -14.67
C PRO A 157 12.67 16.27 -15.54
N GLU A 158 12.32 16.69 -16.75
CA GLU A 158 11.54 15.85 -17.65
C GLU A 158 12.35 14.64 -18.13
N SER A 159 11.82 13.46 -17.89
CA SER A 159 12.31 12.21 -18.45
C SER A 159 11.23 11.59 -19.35
N LYS A 160 11.64 10.75 -20.27
CA LYS A 160 10.77 10.14 -21.27
C LYS A 160 11.04 8.65 -21.39
N LEU A 161 9.99 7.90 -21.72
CA LEU A 161 10.06 6.46 -21.93
C LEU A 161 9.13 6.04 -23.07
N THR A 162 9.62 5.15 -23.95
CA THR A 162 8.80 4.54 -24.99
C THR A 162 8.00 3.37 -24.41
N VAL A 163 6.71 3.36 -24.65
CA VAL A 163 5.75 2.37 -24.14
C VAL A 163 5.03 1.69 -25.27
N LYS A 164 4.87 0.37 -25.15
CA LYS A 164 4.09 -0.48 -26.06
C LYS A 164 2.68 -0.70 -25.53
N GLY A 165 1.69 -0.65 -26.43
CA GLY A 165 0.30 -0.96 -26.10
C GLY A 165 -0.52 -1.21 -27.35
N GLY A 166 -1.83 -1.46 -27.19
CA GLY A 166 -2.77 -1.63 -28.29
C GLY A 166 -3.45 -0.31 -28.63
N ASP A 167 -3.35 0.14 -29.87
CA ASP A 167 -4.12 1.28 -30.38
C ASP A 167 -5.61 0.98 -30.29
N MET A 168 -6.40 1.87 -29.71
CA MET A 168 -7.82 1.63 -29.43
C MET A 168 -8.70 1.75 -30.69
N VAL A 169 -8.18 2.29 -31.79
CA VAL A 169 -8.94 2.46 -33.07
C VAL A 169 -8.66 1.31 -34.00
N SER A 170 -7.38 1.02 -34.25
CA SER A 170 -6.95 -0.04 -35.17
C SER A 170 -6.89 -1.43 -34.55
N GLY A 171 -6.77 -1.50 -33.19
CA GLY A 171 -6.52 -2.74 -32.45
C GLY A 171 -5.09 -3.27 -32.60
N LEU A 172 -4.23 -2.58 -33.33
CA LEU A 172 -2.86 -3.04 -33.60
C LEU A 172 -1.87 -2.62 -32.49
N PRO A 173 -0.80 -3.37 -32.29
CA PRO A 173 0.30 -2.94 -31.43
C PRO A 173 0.90 -1.62 -31.92
N THR A 174 1.15 -0.70 -30.99
CA THR A 174 1.78 0.59 -31.27
C THR A 174 2.76 0.96 -30.17
N GLU A 175 3.65 1.89 -30.47
CA GLU A 175 4.62 2.45 -29.53
C GLU A 175 4.43 3.97 -29.45
N ILE A 176 4.49 4.50 -28.24
CA ILE A 176 4.44 5.93 -27.99
C ILE A 176 5.49 6.35 -26.99
N GLU A 177 5.96 7.59 -27.08
CA GLU A 177 6.79 8.21 -26.05
C GLU A 177 5.90 8.93 -25.05
N VAL A 178 6.18 8.70 -23.75
CA VAL A 178 5.46 9.28 -22.61
C VAL A 178 6.45 9.96 -21.69
N SER A 179 6.06 11.09 -21.09
CA SER A 179 6.92 11.88 -20.23
C SER A 179 6.55 11.83 -18.75
N SER A 180 7.51 12.17 -17.87
CA SER A 180 7.25 12.33 -16.42
C SER A 180 6.22 13.42 -16.11
N LYS A 181 6.15 14.47 -16.93
CA LYS A 181 5.11 15.51 -16.79
C LYS A 181 3.69 14.98 -17.03
N GLU A 182 3.55 14.02 -17.92
CA GLU A 182 2.27 13.35 -18.16
C GLU A 182 1.90 12.44 -17.00
N MET A 183 2.88 11.71 -16.44
CA MET A 183 2.65 10.89 -15.24
C MET A 183 2.28 11.73 -14.02
N TYR A 184 2.93 12.87 -13.81
CA TYR A 184 2.53 13.85 -12.79
C TYR A 184 1.04 14.21 -12.93
N LYS A 185 0.60 14.58 -14.15
CA LYS A 185 -0.81 14.91 -14.40
C LYS A 185 -1.75 13.73 -14.18
N ALA A 186 -1.35 12.53 -14.61
CA ALA A 186 -2.14 11.32 -14.46
C ALA A 186 -2.38 10.97 -12.98
N MET A 187 -1.39 11.18 -12.14
CA MET A 187 -1.40 10.78 -10.72
C MET A 187 -1.85 11.87 -9.77
N SER A 188 -2.03 13.11 -10.23
CA SER A 188 -2.26 14.30 -9.37
C SER A 188 -3.44 14.14 -8.40
N GLU A 189 -4.56 13.57 -8.85
CA GLU A 189 -5.73 13.35 -7.99
C GLU A 189 -5.42 12.38 -6.84
N CYS A 190 -4.65 11.33 -7.11
CA CYS A 190 -4.25 10.37 -6.08
C CYS A 190 -3.28 11.02 -5.07
N VAL A 191 -2.33 11.82 -5.54
CA VAL A 191 -1.41 12.57 -4.68
C VAL A 191 -2.18 13.55 -3.79
N THR A 192 -3.11 14.31 -4.36
CA THR A 192 -3.97 15.24 -3.59
C THR A 192 -4.73 14.51 -2.49
N ALA A 193 -5.35 13.36 -2.80
CA ALA A 193 -6.08 12.59 -1.80
C ALA A 193 -5.20 12.11 -0.62
N ILE A 194 -3.94 11.78 -0.89
CA ILE A 194 -2.98 11.41 0.17
C ILE A 194 -2.60 12.64 1.00
N VAL A 195 -2.34 13.77 0.35
CA VAL A 195 -2.01 15.04 1.04
C VAL A 195 -3.17 15.49 1.92
N ASP A 196 -4.41 15.40 1.43
CA ASP A 196 -5.62 15.71 2.21
C ASP A 196 -5.75 14.82 3.45
N ALA A 197 -5.42 13.53 3.33
CA ALA A 197 -5.42 12.61 4.47
C ALA A 197 -4.33 12.97 5.50
N ILE A 198 -3.17 13.44 5.06
CA ILE A 198 -2.10 13.94 5.94
C ILE A 198 -2.58 15.19 6.69
N PHE A 199 -3.15 16.16 5.99
CA PHE A 199 -3.71 17.37 6.62
C PHE A 199 -4.81 17.02 7.62
N TYR A 200 -5.71 16.12 7.28
CA TYR A 200 -6.75 15.67 8.20
C TYR A 200 -6.17 15.13 9.51
N VAL A 201 -5.12 14.30 9.44
CA VAL A 201 -4.48 13.76 10.65
C VAL A 201 -3.76 14.84 11.45
N LEU A 202 -3.11 15.81 10.77
CA LEU A 202 -2.46 16.95 11.42
C LEU A 202 -3.48 17.82 12.17
N GLU A 203 -4.61 18.12 11.56
CA GLU A 203 -5.67 18.92 12.17
C GLU A 203 -6.29 18.26 13.42
N GLN A 204 -6.33 16.93 13.45
CA GLN A 204 -6.84 16.17 14.59
C GLN A 204 -5.77 15.90 15.67
N THR A 205 -4.52 16.22 15.38
CA THR A 205 -3.41 15.97 16.32
C THR A 205 -3.42 17.04 17.41
N PRO A 206 -3.36 16.66 18.71
CA PRO A 206 -3.21 17.60 19.80
C PRO A 206 -2.00 18.51 19.60
N PRO A 207 -2.13 19.84 19.85
CA PRO A 207 -1.04 20.80 19.62
C PRO A 207 0.19 20.59 20.50
N GLU A 208 0.08 19.78 21.54
CA GLU A 208 1.18 19.43 22.44
C GLU A 208 2.13 18.37 21.85
N LEU A 209 1.75 17.74 20.73
CA LEU A 209 2.50 16.70 20.00
C LEU A 209 3.06 17.23 18.69
#